data_a3d6d94ef4ed0a5128dd7b8452d8fb04
#
_entry.id   a3d6d94ef4ed0a5128dd7b8452d8fb04
#
_cell.length_a   1.000
_cell.length_b   1.000
_cell.length_c   1.000
_cell.angle_alpha   90.00
_cell.angle_beta   90.00
_cell.angle_gamma   90.00
#
_symmetry.space_group_name_H-M   'P 1'
#
loop_
_entity.id
_entity.type
_entity.pdbx_description
1 polymer ?
#
loop_
_entity_poly.entity_id
_entity_poly.type
_entity_poly.pdbx_seq_one_letter_code
_entity_poly.pdbx_strand_id
1 'polypeptide(L)'
;MIRLRNVSLNYDGGPNILDNIDLTLDEGSFHFLTGPSGAGKTSLLKLIFLAHRPSVGQLDLFGQNVSKLSRAQLAMMRRQIGVVFQDFRLIDHLTVYQNVTLPLRIAGKRETAYRDNVTELLRWVGLGHQMDSKPETLSGGEKQRAAIARAVIARPRLIVADEPTGNVDPEMGIRLLRLLDELNKMGTTILIATHDNYIWSSFNHPRLHLENQHIQRLSPEAHSYV
;
A
#
# COMPACT_ATOMS: atom_id res chain seq x y z
N MET A 1 12.76 1.58 -9.10
CA MET A 1 11.43 1.00 -9.34
C MET A 1 10.34 2.04 -9.55
N ILE A 2 10.22 3.06 -8.71
CA ILE A 2 9.32 4.21 -8.84
C ILE A 2 10.19 5.45 -9.04
N ARG A 3 9.89 6.29 -10.03
CA ARG A 3 10.57 7.56 -10.24
C ARG A 3 9.58 8.65 -10.61
N LEU A 4 9.52 9.68 -9.81
CA LEU A 4 8.82 10.93 -10.06
C LEU A 4 9.87 11.99 -10.45
N ARG A 5 9.60 12.76 -11.51
CA ARG A 5 10.42 13.87 -11.97
C ARG A 5 9.56 15.10 -12.16
N ASN A 6 9.84 16.15 -11.37
CA ASN A 6 9.12 17.42 -11.37
C ASN A 6 7.59 17.20 -11.35
N VAL A 7 7.11 16.28 -10.53
CA VAL A 7 5.69 15.89 -10.49
C VAL A 7 4.89 16.86 -9.65
N SER A 8 3.89 17.47 -10.27
CA SER A 8 2.85 18.23 -9.57
C SER A 8 1.49 17.58 -9.75
N LEU A 9 0.62 17.71 -8.75
CA LEU A 9 -0.74 17.22 -8.77
C LEU A 9 -1.69 18.24 -8.20
N ASN A 10 -2.76 18.54 -8.95
CA ASN A 10 -3.93 19.27 -8.50
C ASN A 10 -5.20 18.47 -8.84
N TYR A 11 -6.33 18.85 -8.24
CA TYR A 11 -7.63 18.32 -8.58
C TYR A 11 -8.48 19.45 -9.19
N ASP A 12 -9.07 19.16 -10.35
CA ASP A 12 -10.01 20.03 -11.05
C ASP A 12 -9.50 21.47 -11.30
N GLY A 13 -8.19 21.62 -11.56
CA GLY A 13 -7.56 22.92 -11.81
C GLY A 13 -7.41 23.80 -10.56
N GLY A 14 -7.62 23.25 -9.37
CA GLY A 14 -7.36 23.91 -8.08
C GLY A 14 -5.87 24.06 -7.76
N PRO A 15 -5.53 24.52 -6.56
CA PRO A 15 -4.13 24.63 -6.12
C PRO A 15 -3.43 23.27 -6.12
N ASN A 16 -2.11 23.29 -6.30
CA ASN A 16 -1.30 22.09 -6.22
C ASN A 16 -1.36 21.49 -4.81
N ILE A 17 -1.60 20.18 -4.73
CA ILE A 17 -1.50 19.39 -3.50
C ILE A 17 -0.10 18.83 -3.36
N LEU A 18 0.52 18.49 -4.49
CA LEU A 18 1.92 18.13 -4.61
C LEU A 18 2.54 19.09 -5.62
N ASP A 19 3.71 19.62 -5.31
CA ASP A 19 4.38 20.56 -6.18
C ASP A 19 5.84 20.21 -6.40
N ASN A 20 6.20 20.04 -7.67
CA ASN A 20 7.57 19.78 -8.10
C ASN A 20 8.26 18.64 -7.33
N ILE A 21 7.57 17.50 -7.18
CA ILE A 21 8.08 16.34 -6.47
C ILE A 21 9.10 15.58 -7.32
N ASP A 22 10.32 15.45 -6.79
CA ASP A 22 11.34 14.54 -7.27
C ASP A 22 11.55 13.41 -6.24
N LEU A 23 11.26 12.17 -6.64
CA LEU A 23 11.37 10.99 -5.77
C LEU A 23 11.80 9.76 -6.57
N THR A 24 12.76 9.03 -6.03
CA THR A 24 13.12 7.69 -6.56
C THR A 24 13.02 6.68 -5.42
N LEU A 25 12.28 5.59 -5.63
CA LEU A 25 12.26 4.43 -4.75
C LEU A 25 12.79 3.23 -5.52
N ASP A 26 13.79 2.59 -4.98
CA ASP A 26 14.43 1.44 -5.61
C ASP A 26 13.57 0.17 -5.45
N GLU A 27 13.83 -0.82 -6.27
CA GLU A 27 13.17 -2.13 -6.15
C GLU A 27 13.62 -2.81 -4.84
N GLY A 28 12.68 -3.43 -4.14
CA GLY A 28 12.94 -4.05 -2.86
C GLY A 28 13.16 -3.07 -1.69
N SER A 29 12.99 -1.76 -1.89
CA SER A 29 13.09 -0.81 -0.78
C SER A 29 11.83 -0.78 0.08
N PHE A 30 12.00 -0.48 1.36
CA PHE A 30 10.90 -0.19 2.30
C PHE A 30 11.00 1.27 2.75
N HIS A 31 9.89 2.01 2.70
CA HIS A 31 9.83 3.39 3.17
C HIS A 31 8.54 3.66 3.94
N PHE A 32 8.66 4.44 5.01
CA PHE A 32 7.52 5.11 5.61
C PHE A 32 7.33 6.49 4.98
N LEU A 33 6.09 6.86 4.71
CA LEU A 33 5.69 8.20 4.27
C LEU A 33 4.99 8.90 5.44
N THR A 34 5.65 9.87 6.02
CA THR A 34 5.17 10.65 7.17
C THR A 34 4.81 12.08 6.77
N GLY A 35 4.20 12.82 7.66
CA GLY A 35 3.82 14.21 7.44
C GLY A 35 2.47 14.53 8.07
N PRO A 36 2.12 15.81 8.26
CA PRO A 36 0.87 16.23 8.89
C PRO A 36 -0.37 15.75 8.12
N SER A 37 -1.52 15.78 8.79
CA SER A 37 -2.80 15.52 8.11
C SER A 37 -3.01 16.56 7.01
N GLY A 38 -3.50 16.13 5.85
CA GLY A 38 -3.69 17.02 4.70
C GLY A 38 -2.43 17.34 3.88
N ALA A 39 -1.24 16.87 4.26
CA ALA A 39 0.00 17.14 3.52
C ALA A 39 0.04 16.58 2.09
N GLY A 40 -0.92 15.73 1.71
CA GLY A 40 -0.95 15.11 0.37
C GLY A 40 -0.44 13.66 0.32
N LYS A 41 -0.21 12.99 1.46
CA LYS A 41 0.26 11.58 1.51
C LYS A 41 -0.62 10.65 0.68
N THR A 42 -1.92 10.65 0.93
CA THR A 42 -2.89 9.85 0.14
C THR A 42 -2.86 10.21 -1.34
N SER A 43 -2.66 11.47 -1.70
CA SER A 43 -2.56 11.92 -3.10
C SER A 43 -1.31 11.40 -3.78
N LEU A 44 -0.17 11.39 -3.08
CA LEU A 44 1.06 10.76 -3.57
C LEU A 44 0.87 9.25 -3.76
N LEU A 45 0.26 8.56 -2.78
CA LEU A 45 -0.05 7.14 -2.93
C LEU A 45 -0.96 6.89 -4.14
N LYS A 46 -1.99 7.73 -4.38
CA LYS A 46 -2.90 7.63 -5.54
C LYS A 46 -2.18 7.76 -6.88
N LEU A 47 -1.14 8.59 -6.98
CA LEU A 47 -0.27 8.62 -8.16
C LEU A 47 0.48 7.30 -8.32
N ILE A 48 1.09 6.80 -7.24
CA ILE A 48 1.95 5.61 -7.26
C ILE A 48 1.14 4.33 -7.59
N PHE A 49 -0.08 4.17 -7.04
CA PHE A 49 -0.92 3.04 -7.43
C PHE A 49 -1.80 3.31 -8.67
N LEU A 50 -1.49 4.40 -9.41
CA LEU A 50 -2.07 4.71 -10.72
C LEU A 50 -3.58 5.03 -10.69
N ALA A 51 -4.13 5.51 -9.56
CA ALA A 51 -5.51 6.01 -9.50
C ALA A 51 -5.63 7.38 -10.18
N HIS A 52 -4.59 8.20 -10.11
CA HIS A 52 -4.47 9.48 -10.80
C HIS A 52 -3.22 9.52 -11.68
N ARG A 53 -3.20 10.46 -12.62
CA ARG A 53 -2.01 10.83 -13.38
C ARG A 53 -1.46 12.14 -12.84
N PRO A 54 -0.15 12.38 -12.94
CA PRO A 54 0.40 13.71 -12.65
C PRO A 54 -0.28 14.79 -13.52
N SER A 55 -0.52 15.96 -12.94
CA SER A 55 -0.95 17.15 -13.70
C SER A 55 0.20 17.70 -14.53
N VAL A 56 1.43 17.68 -13.97
CA VAL A 56 2.69 18.08 -14.60
C VAL A 56 3.76 17.08 -14.22
N GLY A 57 4.81 16.97 -15.03
CA GLY A 57 5.95 16.11 -14.76
C GLY A 57 5.78 14.68 -15.28
N GLN A 58 6.65 13.79 -14.82
CA GLN A 58 6.73 12.42 -15.31
C GLN A 58 6.76 11.43 -14.16
N LEU A 59 5.91 10.41 -14.24
CA LEU A 59 5.94 9.23 -13.37
C LEU A 59 6.37 8.02 -14.18
N ASP A 60 7.47 7.40 -13.75
CA ASP A 60 7.90 6.09 -14.23
C ASP A 60 7.65 5.04 -13.14
N LEU A 61 7.02 3.94 -13.51
CA LEU A 61 6.76 2.81 -12.62
C LEU A 61 7.18 1.50 -13.30
N PHE A 62 7.92 0.66 -12.59
CA PHE A 62 8.50 -0.59 -13.13
C PHE A 62 9.32 -0.37 -14.42
N GLY A 63 10.00 0.77 -14.56
CA GLY A 63 10.78 1.14 -15.73
C GLY A 63 9.96 1.69 -16.92
N GLN A 64 8.65 1.86 -16.78
CA GLN A 64 7.77 2.35 -17.85
C GLN A 64 7.18 3.73 -17.51
N ASN A 65 7.18 4.63 -18.48
CA ASN A 65 6.53 5.94 -18.32
C ASN A 65 4.99 5.78 -18.36
N VAL A 66 4.35 6.12 -17.25
CA VAL A 66 2.90 5.95 -17.04
C VAL A 66 2.05 6.77 -18.03
N SER A 67 2.54 7.94 -18.46
CA SER A 67 1.79 8.79 -19.38
C SER A 67 1.67 8.19 -20.80
N LYS A 68 2.61 7.32 -21.16
CA LYS A 68 2.66 6.66 -22.49
C LYS A 68 1.87 5.35 -22.53
N LEU A 69 1.33 4.89 -21.41
CA LEU A 69 0.65 3.61 -21.32
C LEU A 69 -0.81 3.71 -21.74
N SER A 70 -1.24 2.73 -22.52
CA SER A 70 -2.65 2.52 -22.84
C SER A 70 -3.44 2.11 -21.56
N ARG A 71 -4.77 2.20 -21.63
CA ARG A 71 -5.65 1.77 -20.53
C ARG A 71 -5.46 0.30 -20.17
N ALA A 72 -5.23 -0.58 -21.15
CA ALA A 72 -4.98 -1.99 -20.92
C ALA A 72 -3.62 -2.23 -20.20
N GLN A 73 -2.57 -1.54 -20.64
CA GLN A 73 -1.26 -1.62 -20.01
C GLN A 73 -1.27 -1.10 -18.57
N LEU A 74 -2.00 0.00 -18.29
CA LEU A 74 -2.21 0.50 -16.93
C LEU A 74 -2.93 -0.54 -16.05
N ALA A 75 -3.96 -1.23 -16.59
CA ALA A 75 -4.65 -2.29 -15.86
C ALA A 75 -3.72 -3.47 -15.52
N MET A 76 -2.86 -3.86 -16.46
CA MET A 76 -1.84 -4.90 -16.20
C MET A 76 -0.82 -4.46 -15.16
N MET A 77 -0.40 -3.19 -15.18
CA MET A 77 0.54 -2.64 -14.20
C MET A 77 -0.08 -2.60 -12.80
N ARG A 78 -1.35 -2.18 -12.66
CA ARG A 78 -2.06 -2.17 -11.38
C ARG A 78 -2.16 -3.55 -10.73
N ARG A 79 -2.21 -4.64 -11.50
CA ARG A 79 -2.22 -6.02 -10.97
C ARG A 79 -0.92 -6.39 -10.24
N GLN A 80 0.16 -5.65 -10.47
CA GLN A 80 1.45 -5.84 -9.79
C GLN A 80 1.57 -4.99 -8.51
N ILE A 81 0.50 -4.27 -8.14
CA ILE A 81 0.46 -3.38 -6.98
C ILE A 81 -0.58 -3.89 -6.00
N GLY A 82 -0.16 -4.22 -4.79
CA GLY A 82 -1.06 -4.44 -3.65
C GLY A 82 -1.37 -3.11 -2.99
N VAL A 83 -2.66 -2.82 -2.76
CA VAL A 83 -3.07 -1.56 -2.13
C VAL A 83 -3.88 -1.85 -0.88
N VAL A 84 -3.46 -1.25 0.23
CA VAL A 84 -4.22 -1.19 1.48
C VAL A 84 -4.78 0.22 1.62
N PHE A 85 -6.10 0.35 1.54
CA PHE A 85 -6.80 1.62 1.65
C PHE A 85 -7.18 1.91 3.10
N GLN A 86 -7.19 3.16 3.49
CA GLN A 86 -7.63 3.61 4.82
C GLN A 86 -9.10 3.23 5.10
N ASP A 87 -9.95 3.24 4.07
CA ASP A 87 -11.37 2.86 4.11
C ASP A 87 -11.62 1.38 3.73
N PHE A 88 -10.58 0.54 3.80
CA PHE A 88 -10.54 -0.91 3.51
C PHE A 88 -10.92 -1.29 2.08
N ARG A 89 -11.94 -0.70 1.50
CA ARG A 89 -12.52 -0.97 0.17
C ARG A 89 -12.76 -2.46 -0.07
N LEU A 90 -13.30 -3.12 0.92
CA LEU A 90 -13.84 -4.46 0.73
C LEU A 90 -15.12 -4.37 -0.10
N ILE A 91 -15.38 -5.39 -0.89
CA ILE A 91 -16.58 -5.48 -1.71
C ILE A 91 -17.67 -6.14 -0.87
N ASP A 92 -18.73 -5.40 -0.56
CA ASP A 92 -19.73 -5.76 0.46
C ASP A 92 -20.50 -7.07 0.16
N HIS A 93 -20.78 -7.34 -1.11
CA HIS A 93 -21.50 -8.56 -1.48
C HIS A 93 -20.62 -9.82 -1.55
N LEU A 94 -19.29 -9.67 -1.42
CA LEU A 94 -18.33 -10.78 -1.39
C LEU A 94 -17.98 -11.15 0.05
N THR A 95 -17.72 -12.44 0.28
CA THR A 95 -17.19 -12.91 1.57
C THR A 95 -15.75 -12.44 1.79
N VAL A 96 -15.23 -12.62 3.00
CA VAL A 96 -13.81 -12.36 3.32
C VAL A 96 -12.90 -13.16 2.38
N TYR A 97 -13.15 -14.46 2.24
CA TYR A 97 -12.40 -15.33 1.34
C TYR A 97 -12.44 -14.82 -0.11
N GLN A 98 -13.61 -14.45 -0.60
CA GLN A 98 -13.78 -13.93 -1.96
C GLN A 98 -13.09 -12.57 -2.16
N ASN A 99 -13.13 -11.68 -1.17
CA ASN A 99 -12.40 -10.42 -1.19
C ASN A 99 -10.89 -10.64 -1.30
N VAL A 100 -10.34 -11.55 -0.47
CA VAL A 100 -8.91 -11.83 -0.45
C VAL A 100 -8.45 -12.54 -1.73
N THR A 101 -9.26 -13.42 -2.30
CA THR A 101 -8.91 -14.12 -3.55
C THR A 101 -9.07 -13.28 -4.81
N LEU A 102 -9.71 -12.12 -4.73
CA LEU A 102 -10.03 -11.29 -5.90
C LEU A 102 -8.83 -10.98 -6.82
N PRO A 103 -7.65 -10.59 -6.33
CA PRO A 103 -6.48 -10.36 -7.18
C PRO A 103 -6.03 -11.61 -7.95
N LEU A 104 -6.13 -12.78 -7.33
CA LEU A 104 -5.77 -14.06 -7.95
C LEU A 104 -6.77 -14.46 -9.05
N ARG A 105 -8.07 -14.23 -8.79
CA ARG A 105 -9.15 -14.45 -9.77
C ARG A 105 -9.00 -13.53 -10.99
N ILE A 106 -8.71 -12.25 -10.76
CA ILE A 106 -8.44 -11.27 -11.84
C ILE A 106 -7.19 -11.66 -12.65
N ALA A 107 -6.20 -12.30 -12.01
CA ALA A 107 -5.02 -12.83 -12.68
C ALA A 107 -5.28 -14.16 -13.41
N GLY A 108 -6.52 -14.69 -13.40
CA GLY A 108 -6.90 -15.92 -14.08
C GLY A 108 -6.40 -17.20 -13.41
N LYS A 109 -5.98 -17.14 -12.14
CA LYS A 109 -5.54 -18.34 -11.40
C LYS A 109 -6.72 -19.24 -11.04
N ARG A 110 -6.53 -20.56 -11.14
CA ARG A 110 -7.53 -21.55 -10.72
C ARG A 110 -7.57 -21.62 -9.19
N GLU A 111 -8.74 -21.78 -8.62
CA GLU A 111 -8.94 -21.81 -7.16
C GLU A 111 -8.13 -22.93 -6.50
N THR A 112 -8.05 -24.10 -7.13
CA THR A 112 -7.25 -25.25 -6.64
C THR A 112 -5.76 -24.91 -6.44
N ALA A 113 -5.25 -23.89 -7.15
CA ALA A 113 -3.85 -23.49 -7.06
C ALA A 113 -3.55 -22.54 -5.91
N TYR A 114 -4.57 -21.95 -5.25
CA TYR A 114 -4.34 -20.94 -4.21
C TYR A 114 -5.19 -21.13 -2.95
N ARG A 115 -6.14 -22.06 -2.93
CA ARG A 115 -7.08 -22.27 -1.81
C ARG A 115 -6.34 -22.44 -0.47
N ASP A 116 -5.35 -23.32 -0.44
CA ASP A 116 -4.62 -23.62 0.79
C ASP A 116 -3.82 -22.42 1.29
N ASN A 117 -3.11 -21.72 0.40
CA ASN A 117 -2.35 -20.52 0.72
C ASN A 117 -3.25 -19.40 1.24
N VAL A 118 -4.42 -19.21 0.65
CA VAL A 118 -5.41 -18.22 1.09
C VAL A 118 -5.95 -18.58 2.48
N THR A 119 -6.28 -19.85 2.68
CA THR A 119 -6.78 -20.36 3.97
C THR A 119 -5.73 -20.18 5.07
N GLU A 120 -4.47 -20.50 4.77
CA GLU A 120 -3.35 -20.31 5.70
C GLU A 120 -3.15 -18.83 6.04
N LEU A 121 -3.11 -17.95 5.03
CA LEU A 121 -3.00 -16.51 5.26
C LEU A 121 -4.15 -15.97 6.10
N LEU A 122 -5.40 -16.37 5.84
CA LEU A 122 -6.55 -15.92 6.60
C LEU A 122 -6.51 -16.41 8.06
N ARG A 123 -6.03 -17.64 8.32
CA ARG A 123 -5.77 -18.11 9.67
C ARG A 123 -4.67 -17.29 10.35
N TRP A 124 -3.59 -17.01 9.64
CA TRP A 124 -2.46 -16.25 10.18
C TRP A 124 -2.86 -14.82 10.58
N VAL A 125 -3.70 -14.14 9.79
CA VAL A 125 -4.25 -12.81 10.14
C VAL A 125 -5.43 -12.89 11.13
N GLY A 126 -5.76 -14.07 11.65
CA GLY A 126 -6.82 -14.27 12.65
C GLY A 126 -8.24 -14.20 12.07
N LEU A 127 -8.41 -14.46 10.79
CA LEU A 127 -9.72 -14.47 10.10
C LEU A 127 -10.17 -15.86 9.64
N GLY A 128 -9.53 -16.91 10.15
CA GLY A 128 -9.87 -18.29 9.76
C GLY A 128 -11.32 -18.68 10.03
N HIS A 129 -11.93 -18.13 11.06
CA HIS A 129 -13.33 -18.36 11.43
C HIS A 129 -14.31 -17.43 10.72
N GLN A 130 -13.82 -16.42 10.00
CA GLN A 130 -14.63 -15.39 9.31
C GLN A 130 -14.58 -15.51 7.78
N MET A 131 -14.08 -16.63 7.24
CA MET A 131 -13.85 -16.76 5.78
C MET A 131 -15.12 -16.55 4.96
N ASP A 132 -16.25 -17.03 5.47
CA ASP A 132 -17.56 -16.96 4.81
C ASP A 132 -18.37 -15.73 5.22
N SER A 133 -17.88 -14.94 6.17
CA SER A 133 -18.52 -13.70 6.63
C SER A 133 -18.42 -12.60 5.58
N LYS A 134 -19.42 -11.70 5.57
CA LYS A 134 -19.41 -10.51 4.71
C LYS A 134 -18.81 -9.31 5.46
N PRO A 135 -18.29 -8.30 4.73
CA PRO A 135 -17.68 -7.12 5.34
C PRO A 135 -18.55 -6.37 6.34
N GLU A 136 -19.86 -6.37 6.15
CA GLU A 136 -20.82 -5.71 7.06
C GLU A 136 -20.81 -6.27 8.48
N THR A 137 -20.49 -7.56 8.65
CA THR A 137 -20.44 -8.23 9.96
C THR A 137 -19.10 -8.14 10.66
N LEU A 138 -18.08 -7.59 9.98
CA LEU A 138 -16.72 -7.47 10.51
C LEU A 138 -16.52 -6.19 11.32
N SER A 139 -15.74 -6.29 12.40
CA SER A 139 -15.16 -5.13 13.08
C SER A 139 -14.19 -4.37 12.18
N GLY A 140 -13.84 -3.12 12.55
CA GLY A 140 -12.85 -2.33 11.82
C GLY A 140 -11.49 -3.03 11.68
N GLY A 141 -11.02 -3.65 12.78
CA GLY A 141 -9.77 -4.41 12.77
C GLY A 141 -9.81 -5.66 11.87
N GLU A 142 -10.95 -6.37 11.81
CA GLU A 142 -11.13 -7.50 10.90
C GLU A 142 -11.14 -7.06 9.44
N LYS A 143 -11.82 -5.96 9.13
CA LYS A 143 -11.80 -5.34 7.79
C LYS A 143 -10.38 -4.96 7.37
N GLN A 144 -9.62 -4.39 8.28
CA GLN A 144 -8.22 -4.01 8.04
C GLN A 144 -7.36 -5.23 7.73
N ARG A 145 -7.46 -6.29 8.53
CA ARG A 145 -6.74 -7.55 8.30
C ARG A 145 -7.12 -8.20 6.97
N ALA A 146 -8.38 -8.19 6.60
CA ALA A 146 -8.85 -8.69 5.31
C ALA A 146 -8.31 -7.85 4.13
N ALA A 147 -8.26 -6.53 4.27
CA ALA A 147 -7.71 -5.63 3.25
C ALA A 147 -6.20 -5.87 3.05
N ILE A 148 -5.45 -6.07 4.14
CA ILE A 148 -4.01 -6.41 4.07
C ILE A 148 -3.82 -7.79 3.42
N ALA A 149 -4.56 -8.80 3.85
CA ALA A 149 -4.50 -10.14 3.25
C ALA A 149 -4.78 -10.09 1.74
N ARG A 150 -5.79 -9.32 1.30
CA ARG A 150 -6.07 -9.09 -0.11
C ARG A 150 -4.90 -8.43 -0.85
N ALA A 151 -4.24 -7.47 -0.23
CA ALA A 151 -3.14 -6.74 -0.86
C ALA A 151 -1.91 -7.63 -1.07
N VAL A 152 -1.62 -8.57 -0.16
CA VAL A 152 -0.39 -9.37 -0.17
C VAL A 152 -0.52 -10.71 -0.89
N ILE A 153 -1.75 -11.27 -1.01
CA ILE A 153 -1.95 -12.66 -1.48
C ILE A 153 -1.42 -12.94 -2.89
N ALA A 154 -1.44 -11.93 -3.76
CA ALA A 154 -0.93 -12.06 -5.13
C ALA A 154 0.60 -11.94 -5.23
N ARG A 155 1.32 -11.71 -4.12
CA ARG A 155 2.75 -11.43 -4.06
C ARG A 155 3.14 -10.30 -5.03
N PRO A 156 2.61 -9.09 -4.82
CA PRO A 156 2.83 -7.97 -5.72
C PRO A 156 4.29 -7.51 -5.69
N ARG A 157 4.74 -6.82 -6.74
CA ARG A 157 6.07 -6.18 -6.78
C ARG A 157 6.13 -4.92 -5.90
N LEU A 158 4.99 -4.28 -5.68
CA LEU A 158 4.84 -3.06 -4.87
C LEU A 158 3.63 -3.20 -3.96
N ILE A 159 3.80 -2.89 -2.69
CA ILE A 159 2.70 -2.67 -1.74
C ILE A 159 2.68 -1.20 -1.37
N VAL A 160 1.50 -0.59 -1.50
CA VAL A 160 1.20 0.77 -1.08
C VAL A 160 0.12 0.70 0.00
N ALA A 161 0.39 1.21 1.18
CA ALA A 161 -0.56 1.17 2.29
C ALA A 161 -0.80 2.57 2.85
N ASP A 162 -2.07 2.94 3.03
CA ASP A 162 -2.51 4.18 3.64
C ASP A 162 -3.08 3.86 5.02
N GLU A 163 -2.36 4.23 6.10
CA GLU A 163 -2.69 3.97 7.52
C GLU A 163 -3.07 2.51 7.81
N PRO A 164 -2.19 1.52 7.48
CA PRO A 164 -2.56 0.10 7.53
C PRO A 164 -2.81 -0.44 8.94
N THR A 165 -2.46 0.30 9.99
CA THR A 165 -2.57 -0.12 11.40
C THR A 165 -3.55 0.71 12.22
N GLY A 166 -4.18 1.72 11.61
CA GLY A 166 -5.02 2.69 12.33
C GLY A 166 -6.29 2.12 12.97
N ASN A 167 -6.70 0.91 12.61
CA ASN A 167 -7.95 0.29 13.10
C ASN A 167 -7.72 -1.06 13.81
N VAL A 168 -6.48 -1.40 14.12
CA VAL A 168 -6.12 -2.63 14.85
C VAL A 168 -5.43 -2.28 16.16
N ASP A 169 -5.45 -3.21 17.10
CA ASP A 169 -4.69 -3.04 18.34
C ASP A 169 -3.16 -3.00 18.05
N PRO A 170 -2.37 -2.39 18.93
CA PRO A 170 -0.93 -2.19 18.69
C PRO A 170 -0.15 -3.50 18.45
N GLU A 171 -0.50 -4.58 19.16
CA GLU A 171 0.17 -5.87 19.00
C GLU A 171 -0.09 -6.46 17.60
N MET A 172 -1.35 -6.44 17.16
CA MET A 172 -1.72 -6.85 15.82
C MET A 172 -1.09 -5.92 14.76
N GLY A 173 -1.02 -4.61 15.01
CA GLY A 173 -0.35 -3.66 14.13
C GLY A 173 1.11 -4.03 13.87
N ILE A 174 1.87 -4.30 14.91
CA ILE A 174 3.26 -4.78 14.82
C ILE A 174 3.34 -6.11 14.07
N ARG A 175 2.44 -7.05 14.35
CA ARG A 175 2.39 -8.34 13.64
C ARG A 175 2.17 -8.17 12.13
N LEU A 176 1.24 -7.31 11.73
CA LEU A 176 0.97 -7.02 10.32
C LEU A 176 2.16 -6.33 9.62
N LEU A 177 2.84 -5.42 10.32
CA LEU A 177 4.04 -4.79 9.78
C LEU A 177 5.21 -5.78 9.63
N ARG A 178 5.37 -6.73 10.55
CA ARG A 178 6.34 -7.81 10.40
C ARG A 178 6.06 -8.67 9.15
N LEU A 179 4.78 -8.93 8.84
CA LEU A 179 4.43 -9.59 7.58
C LEU A 179 4.92 -8.80 6.37
N LEU A 180 4.72 -7.47 6.37
CA LEU A 180 5.17 -6.61 5.28
C LEU A 180 6.71 -6.57 5.22
N ASP A 181 7.39 -6.54 6.36
CA ASP A 181 8.85 -6.61 6.44
C ASP A 181 9.42 -7.92 5.85
N GLU A 182 8.79 -9.07 6.16
CA GLU A 182 9.16 -10.35 5.57
C GLU A 182 8.94 -10.36 4.04
N LEU A 183 7.84 -9.80 3.57
CA LEU A 183 7.61 -9.66 2.12
C LEU A 183 8.65 -8.73 1.45
N ASN A 184 9.09 -7.70 2.16
CA ASN A 184 10.16 -6.82 1.69
C ASN A 184 11.49 -7.57 1.56
N LYS A 185 11.87 -8.38 2.56
CA LYS A 185 13.06 -9.26 2.50
C LYS A 185 13.01 -10.24 1.32
N MET A 186 11.82 -10.59 0.86
CA MET A 186 11.59 -11.41 -0.33
C MET A 186 11.61 -10.60 -1.65
N GLY A 187 11.88 -9.30 -1.60
CA GLY A 187 12.04 -8.43 -2.77
C GLY A 187 10.83 -7.54 -3.09
N THR A 188 9.74 -7.60 -2.33
CA THR A 188 8.60 -6.69 -2.52
C THR A 188 8.99 -5.27 -2.10
N THR A 189 8.73 -4.28 -2.93
CA THR A 189 8.89 -2.87 -2.56
C THR A 189 7.69 -2.41 -1.71
N ILE A 190 7.93 -1.66 -0.65
CA ILE A 190 6.88 -1.26 0.29
C ILE A 190 6.92 0.24 0.56
N LEU A 191 5.75 0.88 0.48
CA LEU A 191 5.54 2.27 0.86
C LEU A 191 4.31 2.36 1.77
N ILE A 192 4.51 2.78 3.02
CA ILE A 192 3.46 2.90 4.03
C ILE A 192 3.31 4.35 4.43
N ALA A 193 2.15 4.95 4.19
CA ALA A 193 1.80 6.23 4.79
C ALA A 193 1.25 6.00 6.20
N THR A 194 1.82 6.68 7.18
CA THR A 194 1.34 6.66 8.56
C THR A 194 1.74 7.94 9.30
N HIS A 195 0.91 8.33 10.25
CA HIS A 195 1.19 9.39 11.22
C HIS A 195 1.57 8.83 12.60
N ASP A 196 1.52 7.51 12.77
CA ASP A 196 1.82 6.85 14.04
C ASP A 196 3.33 6.74 14.24
N ASN A 197 3.85 7.54 15.19
CA ASN A 197 5.26 7.60 15.52
C ASN A 197 5.77 6.27 16.10
N TYR A 198 4.96 5.56 16.89
CA TYR A 198 5.34 4.27 17.45
C TYR A 198 5.57 3.23 16.36
N ILE A 199 4.73 3.23 15.34
CA ILE A 199 4.80 2.30 14.22
C ILE A 199 6.10 2.47 13.44
N TRP A 200 6.40 3.67 12.92
CA TRP A 200 7.60 3.84 12.09
C TRP A 200 8.90 3.79 12.91
N SER A 201 8.87 4.15 14.19
CA SER A 201 10.04 4.04 15.07
C SER A 201 10.36 2.59 15.49
N SER A 202 9.35 1.71 15.47
CA SER A 202 9.57 0.28 15.78
C SER A 202 10.29 -0.50 14.68
N PHE A 203 10.45 0.10 13.49
CA PHE A 203 11.10 -0.53 12.34
C PHE A 203 12.18 0.40 11.78
N ASN A 204 13.38 -0.14 11.59
CA ASN A 204 14.54 0.62 11.12
C ASN A 204 14.54 0.81 9.60
N HIS A 205 13.49 1.47 9.07
CA HIS A 205 13.36 1.78 7.65
C HIS A 205 13.43 3.28 7.38
N PRO A 206 13.96 3.69 6.21
CA PRO A 206 13.99 5.10 5.79
C PRO A 206 12.61 5.74 5.77
N ARG A 207 12.57 7.03 6.09
CA ARG A 207 11.35 7.84 6.06
C ARG A 207 11.39 8.86 4.93
N LEU A 208 10.23 9.07 4.34
CA LEU A 208 9.92 10.19 3.46
C LEU A 208 8.99 11.10 4.24
N HIS A 209 9.38 12.34 4.45
CA HIS A 209 8.55 13.32 5.12
C HIS A 209 7.95 14.27 4.10
N LEU A 210 6.63 14.28 3.98
CA LEU A 210 5.89 15.16 3.07
C LEU A 210 5.29 16.30 3.90
N GLU A 211 5.76 17.50 3.64
CA GLU A 211 5.28 18.72 4.27
C GLU A 211 5.37 19.89 3.29
N ASN A 212 4.42 20.83 3.36
CA ASN A 212 4.37 22.00 2.50
C ASN A 212 4.55 21.66 1.00
N GLN A 213 3.91 20.56 0.55
CA GLN A 213 3.95 20.05 -0.83
C GLN A 213 5.31 19.48 -1.28
N HIS A 214 6.32 19.39 -0.39
CA HIS A 214 7.67 18.90 -0.69
C HIS A 214 7.99 17.62 0.07
N ILE A 215 8.86 16.78 -0.52
CA ILE A 215 9.33 15.55 0.11
C ILE A 215 10.77 15.71 0.55
N GLN A 216 11.05 15.33 1.80
CA GLN A 216 12.39 15.18 2.35
C GLN A 216 12.65 13.71 2.69
N ARG A 217 13.86 13.22 2.39
CA ARG A 217 14.31 11.91 2.85
C ARG A 217 14.95 12.06 4.23
N LEU A 218 14.46 11.29 5.19
CA LEU A 218 15.03 11.20 6.52
C LEU A 218 15.64 9.80 6.66
N SER A 219 16.92 9.75 7.05
CA SER A 219 17.57 8.48 7.42
C SER A 219 16.87 7.87 8.62
N PRO A 220 16.93 6.53 8.81
CA PRO A 220 16.51 5.94 10.05
C PRO A 220 17.25 6.61 11.22
N GLU A 221 16.55 7.01 12.26
CA GLU A 221 17.20 7.50 13.46
C GLU A 221 17.91 6.32 14.12
N ALA A 222 19.21 6.48 14.40
CA ALA A 222 19.93 5.53 15.22
C ALA A 222 19.29 5.55 16.61
N HIS A 223 18.46 4.54 16.91
CA HIS A 223 17.92 4.38 18.24
C HIS A 223 19.08 3.95 19.13
N SER A 224 19.65 4.90 19.88
CA SER A 224 20.38 4.58 21.09
C SER A 224 19.36 4.04 22.10
N TYR A 225 19.28 2.72 22.20
CA TYR A 225 18.62 2.09 23.36
C TYR A 225 19.35 2.55 24.62
N VAL A 226 18.71 3.37 25.43
CA VAL A 226 19.07 3.64 26.82
C VAL A 226 18.33 2.65 27.69
#